data_6b8bc04c627fd3edbd6f1f79fdc5da96
#
_entry.id   6b8bc04c627fd3edbd6f1f79fdc5da96
#
_cell.length_a   1.000
_cell.length_b   1.000
_cell.length_c   1.000
_cell.angle_alpha   90.00
_cell.angle_beta   90.00
_cell.angle_gamma   90.00
#
_symmetry.space_group_name_H-M   'P 1'
#
loop_
_entity.id
_entity.type
_entity.pdbx_description
1 polymer ?
#
loop_
_entity_poly.entity_id
_entity_poly.type
_entity_poly.pdbx_seq_one_letter_code
_entity_poly.pdbx_strand_id
1 'polypeptide(L)'
;MRYYTVMVNGEERVAASQDGKELFVLEAFADMNALIAAGGIEDVPEDAQKISGGDVKLLSPIPRPRQDVLCLGINYTAHAEEAERFSKESFGGERPYPIFFSKRVCYSQGTDAPIPAYTGLVDSLDYECELGVVIGKDAKNVKRADVPDYIFGYTIVNDVSARNLQTRHKQWYFGKSLDGFTPIGPCIVSADEFPFPPKQRIACRVNGDVRQDSNTANLITGITDIIVMLSEGMTLKAGTVIATGTPAGVGMGMKPPTFLKPGDVVECEIEGIGVLRNYIED
;
A
#
# COMPACT_ATOMS: atom_id res chain seq x y z
N MET A 1 -3.45 18.02 0.09
CA MET A 1 -4.84 17.48 0.18
C MET A 1 -4.83 15.99 0.57
N ARG A 2 -5.81 15.52 1.34
CA ARG A 2 -5.97 14.10 1.71
C ARG A 2 -7.30 13.60 1.16
N TYR A 3 -7.29 12.43 0.51
CA TYR A 3 -8.45 11.83 -0.12
C TYR A 3 -8.80 10.51 0.54
N TYR A 4 -10.09 10.30 0.79
CA TYR A 4 -10.64 9.16 1.51
C TYR A 4 -11.78 8.53 0.70
N THR A 5 -12.00 7.26 0.89
CA THR A 5 -13.28 6.62 0.60
C THR A 5 -13.93 6.27 1.93
N VAL A 6 -15.17 6.70 2.12
CA VAL A 6 -15.92 6.58 3.36
C VAL A 6 -17.25 5.89 3.13
N MET A 7 -17.78 5.23 4.18
CA MET A 7 -19.14 4.70 4.19
C MET A 7 -20.07 5.70 4.86
N VAL A 8 -20.99 6.27 4.11
CA VAL A 8 -22.02 7.20 4.59
C VAL A 8 -23.39 6.65 4.25
N ASN A 9 -24.23 6.44 5.25
CA ASN A 9 -25.61 5.91 5.07
C ASN A 9 -25.67 4.60 4.24
N GLY A 10 -24.67 3.74 4.36
CA GLY A 10 -24.60 2.47 3.62
C GLY A 10 -24.06 2.57 2.18
N GLU A 11 -23.60 3.75 1.76
CA GLU A 11 -23.02 3.98 0.43
C GLU A 11 -21.58 4.43 0.50
N GLU A 12 -20.75 3.93 -0.41
CA GLU A 12 -19.36 4.39 -0.57
C GLU A 12 -19.36 5.81 -1.15
N ARG A 13 -18.64 6.72 -0.54
CA ARG A 13 -18.48 8.11 -0.99
C ARG A 13 -17.00 8.51 -0.99
N VAL A 14 -16.62 9.32 -1.95
CA VAL A 14 -15.32 9.98 -1.95
C VAL A 14 -15.38 11.18 -1.03
N ALA A 15 -14.34 11.39 -0.23
CA ALA A 15 -14.23 12.56 0.63
C ALA A 15 -12.81 13.13 0.54
N ALA A 16 -12.69 14.43 0.84
CA ALA A 16 -11.42 15.14 0.94
C ALA A 16 -11.28 15.84 2.29
N SER A 17 -10.04 16.10 2.67
CA SER A 17 -9.67 16.86 3.85
C SER A 17 -8.35 17.60 3.62
N GLN A 18 -8.25 18.82 4.14
CA GLN A 18 -6.98 19.56 4.16
C GLN A 18 -6.10 19.14 5.33
N ASP A 19 -6.69 18.92 6.49
CA ASP A 19 -5.99 18.70 7.76
C ASP A 19 -6.07 17.25 8.30
N GLY A 20 -6.85 16.39 7.64
CA GLY A 20 -7.12 15.01 8.07
C GLY A 20 -8.14 14.88 9.21
N LYS A 21 -8.75 15.98 9.66
CA LYS A 21 -9.70 15.99 10.77
C LYS A 21 -11.15 16.18 10.31
N GLU A 22 -11.34 17.12 9.42
CA GLU A 22 -12.65 17.42 8.83
C GLU A 22 -12.74 16.79 7.45
N LEU A 23 -13.73 15.94 7.26
CA LEU A 23 -13.98 15.25 5.98
C LEU A 23 -15.16 15.92 5.27
N PHE A 24 -14.99 16.13 3.97
CA PHE A 24 -16.00 16.72 3.09
C PHE A 24 -16.30 15.77 1.94
N VAL A 25 -17.56 15.41 1.78
CA VAL A 25 -18.01 14.51 0.70
C VAL A 25 -17.93 15.23 -0.65
N LEU A 26 -17.38 14.55 -1.64
CA LEU A 26 -17.23 15.03 -3.01
C LEU A 26 -18.24 14.35 -3.92
N GLU A 27 -19.47 14.87 -3.96
CA GLU A 27 -20.60 14.30 -4.72
C GLU A 27 -20.35 14.25 -6.24
N ALA A 28 -19.42 15.06 -6.76
CA ALA A 28 -19.08 15.10 -8.18
C ALA A 28 -18.37 13.82 -8.68
N PHE A 29 -17.84 12.98 -7.77
CA PHE A 29 -17.07 11.81 -8.13
C PHE A 29 -17.73 10.51 -7.67
N ALA A 30 -18.01 9.62 -8.62
CA ALA A 30 -18.64 8.33 -8.34
C ALA A 30 -17.77 7.40 -7.46
N ASP A 31 -16.45 7.48 -7.63
CA ASP A 31 -15.45 6.73 -6.88
C ASP A 31 -14.08 7.43 -6.90
N MET A 32 -13.13 6.90 -6.14
CA MET A 32 -11.76 7.43 -6.09
C MET A 32 -11.05 7.35 -7.44
N ASN A 33 -11.34 6.36 -8.26
CA ASN A 33 -10.73 6.26 -9.60
C ASN A 33 -11.19 7.40 -10.51
N ALA A 34 -12.44 7.85 -10.36
CA ALA A 34 -12.98 9.01 -11.08
C ALA A 34 -12.29 10.30 -10.64
N LEU A 35 -12.10 10.48 -9.32
CA LEU A 35 -11.36 11.62 -8.76
C LEU A 35 -9.91 11.65 -9.25
N ILE A 36 -9.19 10.52 -9.19
CA ILE A 36 -7.81 10.44 -9.66
C ILE A 36 -7.71 10.77 -11.16
N ALA A 37 -8.62 10.22 -11.97
CA ALA A 37 -8.62 10.48 -13.41
C ALA A 37 -8.91 11.95 -13.76
N ALA A 38 -9.62 12.67 -12.88
CA ALA A 38 -9.84 14.11 -12.99
C ALA A 38 -8.65 14.96 -12.50
N GLY A 39 -7.63 14.34 -11.89
CA GLY A 39 -6.46 15.04 -11.34
C GLY A 39 -6.62 15.52 -9.90
N GLY A 40 -7.67 15.10 -9.20
CA GLY A 40 -7.98 15.58 -7.86
C GLY A 40 -8.81 16.87 -7.85
N ILE A 41 -8.75 17.60 -6.74
CA ILE A 41 -9.36 18.93 -6.56
C ILE A 41 -8.31 19.89 -5.98
N GLU A 42 -8.38 21.16 -6.35
CA GLU A 42 -7.53 22.20 -5.79
C GLU A 42 -8.02 22.60 -4.40
N ASP A 43 -9.34 22.84 -4.27
CA ASP A 43 -9.99 23.23 -3.01
C ASP A 43 -11.24 22.38 -2.77
N VAL A 44 -11.59 22.22 -1.49
CA VAL A 44 -12.85 21.60 -1.10
C VAL A 44 -13.99 22.53 -1.50
N PRO A 45 -15.04 22.03 -2.24
CA PRO A 45 -16.19 22.85 -2.60
C PRO A 45 -16.86 23.48 -1.37
N GLU A 46 -17.27 24.76 -1.46
CA GLU A 46 -17.91 25.48 -0.35
C GLU A 46 -19.22 24.84 0.14
N ASP A 47 -19.92 24.18 -0.79
CA ASP A 47 -21.18 23.48 -0.53
C ASP A 47 -21.02 22.00 -0.18
N ALA A 48 -19.77 21.51 -0.11
CA ALA A 48 -19.51 20.11 0.20
C ALA A 48 -20.01 19.74 1.61
N GLN A 49 -20.72 18.61 1.69
CA GLN A 49 -21.24 18.11 2.96
C GLN A 49 -20.09 17.72 3.88
N LYS A 50 -19.99 18.42 5.01
CA LYS A 50 -19.07 18.06 6.09
C LYS A 50 -19.59 16.85 6.85
N ILE A 51 -18.69 15.89 7.11
CA ILE A 51 -18.96 14.73 7.96
C ILE A 51 -17.94 14.65 9.10
N SER A 52 -18.40 14.22 10.27
CA SER A 52 -17.50 14.03 11.42
C SER A 52 -16.68 12.76 11.26
N GLY A 53 -15.36 12.88 11.27
CA GLY A 53 -14.46 11.73 11.06
C GLY A 53 -14.59 10.62 12.11
N GLY A 54 -15.12 10.90 13.31
CA GLY A 54 -15.33 9.91 14.37
C GLY A 54 -16.53 8.98 14.17
N ASP A 55 -17.49 9.36 13.33
CA ASP A 55 -18.74 8.62 13.11
C ASP A 55 -18.76 7.90 11.76
N VAL A 56 -17.66 7.95 11.01
CA VAL A 56 -17.58 7.46 9.63
C VAL A 56 -16.62 6.30 9.53
N LYS A 57 -17.07 5.19 8.93
CA LYS A 57 -16.19 4.06 8.61
C LYS A 57 -15.29 4.45 7.43
N LEU A 58 -14.00 4.52 7.67
CA LEU A 58 -13.01 4.66 6.61
C LEU A 58 -12.85 3.33 5.87
N LEU A 59 -12.93 3.38 4.55
CA LEU A 59 -12.62 2.26 3.67
C LEU A 59 -11.20 2.39 3.13
N SER A 60 -10.73 1.40 2.36
CA SER A 60 -9.57 1.62 1.52
C SER A 60 -9.81 2.85 0.64
N PRO A 61 -8.86 3.76 0.46
CA PRO A 61 -9.06 4.91 -0.42
C PRO A 61 -9.34 4.47 -1.87
N ILE A 62 -8.81 3.32 -2.29
CA ILE A 62 -9.13 2.69 -3.59
C ILE A 62 -9.68 1.28 -3.33
N PRO A 63 -10.97 1.13 -2.97
CA PRO A 63 -11.53 -0.18 -2.63
C PRO A 63 -11.43 -1.19 -3.77
N ARG A 64 -11.54 -0.73 -5.02
CA ARG A 64 -11.46 -1.55 -6.24
C ARG A 64 -10.43 -0.96 -7.19
N PRO A 65 -9.14 -1.35 -7.07
CA PRO A 65 -8.11 -0.93 -8.01
C PRO A 65 -8.48 -1.33 -9.44
N ARG A 66 -8.23 -0.43 -10.41
CA ARG A 66 -8.52 -0.70 -11.83
C ARG A 66 -7.62 -1.79 -12.43
N GLN A 67 -6.42 -1.92 -11.92
CA GLN A 67 -5.42 -2.91 -12.30
C GLN A 67 -4.92 -3.62 -11.05
N ASP A 68 -4.29 -4.78 -11.20
CA ASP A 68 -3.59 -5.44 -10.11
C ASP A 68 -2.60 -4.46 -9.46
N VAL A 69 -2.43 -4.53 -8.14
CA VAL A 69 -1.42 -3.72 -7.44
C VAL A 69 -0.04 -4.24 -7.86
N LEU A 70 0.78 -3.36 -8.41
CA LEU A 70 2.15 -3.67 -8.79
C LEU A 70 3.05 -3.59 -7.57
N CYS A 71 3.96 -4.54 -7.42
CA CYS A 71 4.78 -4.65 -6.22
C CYS A 71 6.25 -4.84 -6.57
N LEU A 72 7.12 -4.35 -5.66
CA LEU A 72 8.54 -4.64 -5.69
C LEU A 72 8.92 -5.57 -4.55
N GLY A 73 9.54 -6.70 -4.89
CA GLY A 73 10.14 -7.61 -3.94
C GLY A 73 11.57 -7.16 -3.57
N ILE A 74 11.88 -7.28 -2.26
CA ILE A 74 13.25 -7.13 -1.75
C ILE A 74 13.88 -5.78 -2.15
N ASN A 75 13.20 -4.71 -1.84
CA ASN A 75 13.62 -3.35 -2.21
C ASN A 75 14.29 -2.54 -1.07
N TYR A 76 14.66 -3.23 0.03
CA TYR A 76 15.50 -2.69 1.12
C TYR A 76 16.62 -3.66 1.43
N THR A 77 17.86 -3.18 1.55
CA THR A 77 19.05 -4.03 1.74
C THR A 77 18.95 -4.93 2.98
N ALA A 78 18.54 -4.38 4.12
CA ALA A 78 18.38 -5.16 5.34
C ALA A 78 17.29 -6.23 5.23
N HIS A 79 16.20 -5.96 4.47
CA HIS A 79 15.16 -6.96 4.20
C HIS A 79 15.68 -8.06 3.25
N ALA A 80 16.53 -7.72 2.29
CA ALA A 80 17.18 -8.72 1.43
C ALA A 80 17.98 -9.76 2.24
N GLU A 81 18.72 -9.29 3.23
CA GLU A 81 19.49 -10.15 4.14
C GLU A 81 18.58 -11.03 5.01
N GLU A 82 17.44 -10.52 5.48
CA GLU A 82 16.45 -11.32 6.23
C GLU A 82 15.84 -12.41 5.38
N ALA A 83 15.39 -12.06 4.19
CA ALA A 83 14.73 -12.98 3.28
C ALA A 83 15.67 -14.14 2.86
N GLU A 84 16.94 -13.82 2.56
CA GLU A 84 17.95 -14.83 2.24
C GLU A 84 18.24 -15.76 3.44
N ARG A 85 18.26 -15.24 4.65
CA ARG A 85 18.42 -16.07 5.87
C ARG A 85 17.25 -17.01 6.09
N PHE A 86 16.02 -16.58 5.76
CA PHE A 86 14.82 -17.40 5.89
C PHE A 86 14.80 -18.54 4.87
N SER A 87 15.05 -18.24 3.60
CA SER A 87 15.18 -19.25 2.54
C SER A 87 16.10 -18.75 1.43
N LYS A 88 17.34 -19.25 1.44
CA LYS A 88 18.33 -18.94 0.39
C LYS A 88 17.87 -19.43 -0.99
N GLU A 89 17.15 -20.56 -1.05
CA GLU A 89 16.62 -21.11 -2.30
C GLU A 89 15.58 -20.17 -2.93
N SER A 90 14.68 -19.60 -2.10
CA SER A 90 13.57 -18.77 -2.58
C SER A 90 13.93 -17.31 -2.76
N PHE A 91 14.87 -16.79 -1.97
CA PHE A 91 15.16 -15.36 -1.88
C PHE A 91 16.64 -14.99 -2.03
N GLY A 92 17.56 -15.95 -2.16
CA GLY A 92 18.99 -15.69 -2.33
C GLY A 92 19.38 -15.42 -3.78
N GLY A 93 20.66 -15.05 -3.98
CA GLY A 93 21.29 -14.83 -5.26
C GLY A 93 21.45 -13.37 -5.68
N GLU A 94 22.24 -13.14 -6.72
CA GLU A 94 22.43 -11.80 -7.30
C GLU A 94 21.16 -11.30 -7.97
N ARG A 95 20.84 -10.01 -7.77
CA ARG A 95 19.66 -9.35 -8.35
C ARG A 95 20.10 -8.12 -9.14
N PRO A 96 20.56 -8.29 -10.38
CA PRO A 96 20.97 -7.17 -11.23
C PRO A 96 19.78 -6.29 -11.64
N TYR A 97 18.55 -6.80 -11.51
CA TYR A 97 17.30 -6.11 -11.78
C TYR A 97 16.34 -6.24 -10.62
N PRO A 98 15.43 -5.24 -10.42
CA PRO A 98 14.40 -5.32 -9.40
C PRO A 98 13.42 -6.46 -9.69
N ILE A 99 12.89 -7.06 -8.63
CA ILE A 99 11.85 -8.08 -8.73
C ILE A 99 10.50 -7.38 -8.77
N PHE A 100 9.79 -7.51 -9.88
CA PHE A 100 8.42 -7.06 -10.01
C PHE A 100 7.45 -8.25 -9.90
N PHE A 101 6.38 -8.05 -9.16
CA PHE A 101 5.25 -8.96 -9.11
C PHE A 101 3.94 -8.17 -8.96
N SER A 102 2.80 -8.84 -8.97
CA SER A 102 1.52 -8.19 -8.76
C SER A 102 0.69 -8.91 -7.71
N LYS A 103 -0.24 -8.18 -7.12
CA LYS A 103 -1.28 -8.70 -6.24
C LYS A 103 -2.62 -8.51 -6.94
N ARG A 104 -3.36 -9.62 -7.09
CA ARG A 104 -4.75 -9.53 -7.52
C ARG A 104 -5.62 -9.04 -6.36
N VAL A 105 -6.38 -8.01 -6.62
CA VAL A 105 -7.23 -7.38 -5.59
C VAL A 105 -8.65 -7.27 -6.12
N CYS A 106 -9.55 -8.08 -5.56
CA CYS A 106 -10.97 -7.94 -5.83
C CYS A 106 -11.56 -6.75 -5.05
N TYR A 107 -11.20 -6.68 -3.76
CA TYR A 107 -11.56 -5.59 -2.86
C TYR A 107 -10.44 -5.37 -1.85
N SER A 108 -9.98 -4.13 -1.73
CA SER A 108 -8.92 -3.75 -0.79
C SER A 108 -9.53 -3.38 0.56
N GLN A 109 -8.97 -3.87 1.65
CA GLN A 109 -9.36 -3.51 3.01
C GLN A 109 -8.86 -2.12 3.38
N GLY A 110 -9.71 -1.35 4.06
CA GLY A 110 -9.32 -0.10 4.68
C GLY A 110 -8.82 -0.28 6.10
N THR A 111 -8.62 0.84 6.80
CA THR A 111 -8.28 0.80 8.22
C THR A 111 -9.43 0.20 9.04
N ASP A 112 -9.07 -0.47 10.14
CA ASP A 112 -9.98 -1.20 11.03
C ASP A 112 -10.83 -2.30 10.36
N ALA A 113 -10.42 -2.76 9.17
CA ALA A 113 -10.99 -3.93 8.53
C ALA A 113 -10.19 -5.21 8.87
N PRO A 114 -10.85 -6.39 8.89
CA PRO A 114 -10.18 -7.64 9.16
C PRO A 114 -9.28 -8.08 8.00
N ILE A 115 -8.20 -8.79 8.34
CA ILE A 115 -7.39 -9.59 7.44
C ILE A 115 -7.67 -11.05 7.76
N PRO A 116 -8.22 -11.86 6.83
CA PRO A 116 -8.49 -13.27 7.08
C PRO A 116 -7.20 -14.07 7.33
N ALA A 117 -7.16 -14.88 8.37
CA ALA A 117 -6.02 -15.74 8.69
C ALA A 117 -5.90 -16.93 7.73
N TYR A 118 -7.01 -17.36 7.12
CA TYR A 118 -7.10 -18.58 6.31
C TYR A 118 -6.55 -19.82 7.03
N THR A 119 -6.98 -20.01 8.27
CA THR A 119 -6.58 -21.15 9.12
C THR A 119 -6.75 -22.48 8.37
N GLY A 120 -5.68 -23.29 8.35
CA GLY A 120 -5.61 -24.54 7.58
C GLY A 120 -5.07 -24.43 6.16
N LEU A 121 -5.06 -23.24 5.55
CA LEU A 121 -4.40 -22.96 4.26
C LEU A 121 -3.07 -22.23 4.48
N VAL A 122 -3.06 -21.25 5.37
CA VAL A 122 -1.90 -20.40 5.68
C VAL A 122 -1.37 -20.76 7.07
N ASP A 123 -0.08 -21.14 7.13
CA ASP A 123 0.63 -21.47 8.39
C ASP A 123 1.65 -20.40 8.80
N SER A 124 1.91 -19.45 7.92
CA SER A 124 2.96 -18.43 8.07
C SER A 124 2.48 -17.10 7.47
N LEU A 125 1.46 -16.52 8.13
CA LEU A 125 0.90 -15.21 7.77
C LEU A 125 1.83 -14.09 8.23
N ASP A 126 2.19 -13.18 7.32
CA ASP A 126 3.17 -12.13 7.58
C ASP A 126 2.69 -10.77 7.07
N TYR A 127 3.25 -9.71 7.62
CA TYR A 127 2.98 -8.31 7.31
C TYR A 127 4.17 -7.68 6.58
N GLU A 128 3.90 -6.70 5.73
CA GLU A 128 4.89 -5.89 5.02
C GLU A 128 4.36 -4.46 4.87
N CYS A 129 4.84 -3.53 5.72
CA CYS A 129 4.50 -2.11 5.60
C CYS A 129 5.26 -1.50 4.43
N GLU A 130 4.53 -0.87 3.49
CA GLU A 130 5.10 -0.31 2.26
C GLU A 130 4.54 1.07 1.94
N LEU A 131 5.36 1.93 1.34
CA LEU A 131 4.89 3.13 0.68
C LEU A 131 4.18 2.74 -0.62
N GLY A 132 2.92 3.11 -0.73
CA GLY A 132 2.13 2.99 -1.96
C GLY A 132 2.23 4.27 -2.78
N VAL A 133 2.58 4.15 -4.06
CA VAL A 133 2.55 5.25 -5.03
C VAL A 133 1.32 5.10 -5.90
N VAL A 134 0.50 6.15 -6.02
CA VAL A 134 -0.72 6.16 -6.84
C VAL A 134 -0.46 6.96 -8.11
N ILE A 135 -0.65 6.33 -9.28
CA ILE A 135 -0.49 6.95 -10.59
C ILE A 135 -1.68 7.86 -10.89
N GLY A 136 -1.41 9.12 -11.29
CA GLY A 136 -2.43 10.15 -11.51
C GLY A 136 -2.99 10.24 -12.93
N LYS A 137 -2.20 9.84 -13.92
CA LYS A 137 -2.59 9.85 -15.34
C LYS A 137 -1.97 8.67 -16.07
N ASP A 138 -2.55 8.25 -17.16
CA ASP A 138 -2.05 7.11 -17.95
C ASP A 138 -0.55 7.32 -18.29
N ALA A 139 0.29 6.41 -17.78
CA ALA A 139 1.74 6.49 -17.89
C ALA A 139 2.26 5.42 -18.85
N LYS A 140 2.91 5.85 -19.93
CA LYS A 140 3.54 5.01 -20.94
C LYS A 140 4.82 5.68 -21.43
N ASN A 141 5.94 4.95 -21.42
CA ASN A 141 7.26 5.46 -21.80
C ASN A 141 7.64 6.78 -21.09
N VAL A 142 7.42 6.79 -19.77
CA VAL A 142 7.65 8.01 -18.95
C VAL A 142 9.13 8.31 -18.86
N LYS A 143 9.51 9.56 -19.15
CA LYS A 143 10.89 10.02 -18.98
C LYS A 143 11.19 10.30 -17.52
N ARG A 144 12.41 10.08 -17.09
CA ARG A 144 12.84 10.28 -15.69
C ARG A 144 12.47 11.64 -15.11
N ALA A 145 12.65 12.69 -15.91
CA ALA A 145 12.38 14.07 -15.48
C ALA A 145 10.88 14.32 -15.26
N ASP A 146 10.03 13.59 -15.97
CA ASP A 146 8.58 13.80 -15.98
C ASP A 146 7.86 12.92 -14.92
N VAL A 147 8.57 12.01 -14.24
CA VAL A 147 7.97 11.05 -13.28
C VAL A 147 7.11 11.74 -12.21
N PRO A 148 7.54 12.86 -11.58
CA PRO A 148 6.70 13.53 -10.57
C PRO A 148 5.32 13.92 -11.09
N ASP A 149 5.20 14.30 -12.38
CA ASP A 149 3.94 14.73 -12.99
C ASP A 149 2.94 13.60 -13.24
N TYR A 150 3.35 12.34 -13.03
CA TYR A 150 2.51 11.15 -13.15
C TYR A 150 2.04 10.60 -11.81
N ILE A 151 2.48 11.18 -10.70
CA ILE A 151 2.12 10.73 -9.37
C ILE A 151 0.95 11.56 -8.84
N PHE A 152 -0.18 10.90 -8.53
CA PHE A 152 -1.32 11.52 -7.88
C PHE A 152 -1.06 11.77 -6.40
N GLY A 153 -0.45 10.79 -5.74
CA GLY A 153 -0.20 10.86 -4.31
C GLY A 153 0.37 9.56 -3.75
N TYR A 154 0.39 9.51 -2.43
CA TYR A 154 0.98 8.42 -1.66
C TYR A 154 -0.01 7.87 -0.65
N THR A 155 0.09 6.58 -0.36
CA THR A 155 -0.71 5.86 0.61
C THR A 155 0.14 4.81 1.32
N ILE A 156 -0.44 4.08 2.26
CA ILE A 156 0.19 2.91 2.87
C ILE A 156 -0.41 1.65 2.26
N VAL A 157 0.44 0.68 1.96
CA VAL A 157 0.03 -0.68 1.59
C VAL A 157 0.60 -1.64 2.64
N ASN A 158 -0.24 -2.55 3.14
CA ASN A 158 0.26 -3.72 3.85
C ASN A 158 0.27 -4.89 2.86
N ASP A 159 1.47 -5.26 2.36
CA ASP A 159 1.64 -6.40 1.44
C ASP A 159 1.60 -7.72 2.21
N VAL A 160 0.41 -8.08 2.73
CA VAL A 160 0.19 -9.29 3.50
C VAL A 160 0.59 -10.53 2.69
N SER A 161 1.28 -11.45 3.36
CA SER A 161 1.98 -12.55 2.71
C SER A 161 1.70 -13.88 3.42
N ALA A 162 1.25 -14.90 2.67
CA ALA A 162 1.26 -16.29 3.09
C ALA A 162 2.61 -16.93 2.69
N ARG A 163 3.60 -16.94 3.59
CA ARG A 163 4.96 -17.37 3.25
C ARG A 163 5.05 -18.80 2.73
N ASN A 164 4.25 -19.71 3.29
CA ASN A 164 4.16 -21.09 2.81
C ASN A 164 3.66 -21.19 1.35
N LEU A 165 2.68 -20.37 0.97
CA LEU A 165 2.16 -20.36 -0.40
C LEU A 165 3.09 -19.59 -1.34
N GLN A 166 3.71 -18.51 -0.87
CA GLN A 166 4.66 -17.70 -1.61
C GLN A 166 5.86 -18.54 -2.11
N THR A 167 6.41 -19.40 -1.26
CA THR A 167 7.59 -20.21 -1.59
C THR A 167 7.24 -21.50 -2.33
N ARG A 168 6.09 -22.12 -2.03
CA ARG A 168 5.66 -23.39 -2.62
C ARG A 168 5.53 -23.36 -4.13
N HIS A 169 5.00 -22.27 -4.69
CA HIS A 169 4.65 -22.17 -6.10
C HIS A 169 5.72 -21.47 -6.97
N LYS A 170 6.90 -21.17 -6.43
CA LYS A 170 8.02 -20.44 -7.08
C LYS A 170 7.65 -19.00 -7.46
N GLN A 171 6.44 -18.74 -7.95
CA GLN A 171 5.90 -17.40 -8.19
C GLN A 171 5.17 -16.92 -6.93
N TRP A 172 5.46 -15.71 -6.48
CA TRP A 172 4.91 -15.17 -5.22
C TRP A 172 3.42 -14.87 -5.28
N TYR A 173 2.89 -14.75 -6.48
CA TYR A 173 1.54 -14.29 -6.79
C TYR A 173 0.46 -14.91 -5.92
N PHE A 174 0.41 -16.24 -5.78
CA PHE A 174 -0.63 -16.91 -5.02
C PHE A 174 -0.56 -16.57 -3.53
N GLY A 175 0.63 -16.59 -2.92
CA GLY A 175 0.82 -16.24 -1.51
C GLY A 175 0.60 -14.76 -1.18
N LYS A 176 0.48 -13.91 -2.19
CA LYS A 176 0.29 -12.46 -2.08
C LYS A 176 -1.12 -11.99 -2.47
N SER A 177 -1.94 -12.85 -3.10
CA SER A 177 -3.20 -12.46 -3.76
C SER A 177 -4.44 -13.09 -3.15
N LEU A 178 -4.37 -13.62 -1.92
CA LEU A 178 -5.57 -14.08 -1.22
C LEU A 178 -6.47 -12.88 -0.90
N ASP A 179 -7.78 -13.08 -0.88
CA ASP A 179 -8.72 -12.02 -0.54
C ASP A 179 -8.39 -11.44 0.85
N GLY A 180 -8.45 -10.12 0.98
CA GLY A 180 -8.07 -9.43 2.22
C GLY A 180 -6.56 -9.19 2.39
N PHE A 181 -5.69 -9.69 1.50
CA PHE A 181 -4.23 -9.60 1.66
C PHE A 181 -3.61 -8.30 1.11
N THR A 182 -4.43 -7.33 0.75
CA THR A 182 -3.94 -6.03 0.27
C THR A 182 -4.67 -4.87 0.95
N PRO A 183 -4.50 -4.68 2.28
CA PRO A 183 -4.98 -3.47 2.93
C PRO A 183 -4.28 -2.23 2.37
N ILE A 184 -5.05 -1.17 2.10
CA ILE A 184 -4.56 0.12 1.61
C ILE A 184 -5.23 1.24 2.42
N GLY A 185 -4.46 2.24 2.84
CA GLY A 185 -5.02 3.40 3.54
C GLY A 185 -4.04 4.09 4.48
N PRO A 186 -4.53 4.89 5.42
CA PRO A 186 -5.91 5.26 5.67
C PRO A 186 -6.50 6.21 4.61
N CYS A 187 -5.65 6.88 3.83
CA CYS A 187 -6.01 7.84 2.79
C CYS A 187 -4.95 7.88 1.68
N ILE A 188 -5.21 8.63 0.63
CA ILE A 188 -4.19 9.10 -0.30
C ILE A 188 -3.85 10.54 0.07
N VAL A 189 -2.59 10.82 0.30
CA VAL A 189 -2.05 12.18 0.46
C VAL A 189 -1.54 12.63 -0.90
N SER A 190 -1.98 13.79 -1.37
CA SER A 190 -1.58 14.31 -2.69
C SER A 190 -0.07 14.51 -2.79
N ALA A 191 0.47 14.36 -3.99
CA ALA A 191 1.92 14.32 -4.22
C ALA A 191 2.64 15.61 -3.82
N ASP A 192 1.97 16.75 -3.91
CA ASP A 192 2.48 18.07 -3.57
C ASP A 192 2.71 18.29 -2.07
N GLU A 193 2.11 17.44 -1.20
CA GLU A 193 2.35 17.48 0.24
C GLU A 193 3.75 16.95 0.63
N PHE A 194 4.46 16.29 -0.28
CA PHE A 194 5.79 15.74 -0.03
C PHE A 194 6.83 16.23 -1.04
N PRO A 195 8.08 16.51 -0.60
CA PRO A 195 9.20 16.66 -1.52
C PRO A 195 9.40 15.35 -2.33
N PHE A 196 9.68 15.47 -3.62
CA PHE A 196 9.98 14.29 -4.45
C PHE A 196 11.50 14.04 -4.54
N PRO A 197 11.97 12.80 -4.36
CA PRO A 197 11.24 11.64 -3.84
C PRO A 197 10.97 11.78 -2.32
N PRO A 198 9.86 11.24 -1.81
CA PRO A 198 9.54 11.31 -0.39
C PRO A 198 10.58 10.56 0.47
N LYS A 199 10.90 11.13 1.62
CA LYS A 199 11.88 10.58 2.59
C LYS A 199 11.23 10.48 3.96
N GLN A 200 10.21 9.63 4.05
CA GLN A 200 9.35 9.52 5.23
C GLN A 200 9.77 8.34 6.10
N ARG A 201 9.62 8.49 7.41
CA ARG A 201 9.72 7.35 8.31
C ARG A 201 8.61 6.36 7.97
N ILE A 202 8.98 5.07 7.91
CA ILE A 202 8.08 3.94 7.70
C ILE A 202 8.25 2.95 8.84
N ALA A 203 7.16 2.57 9.50
CA ALA A 203 7.20 1.70 10.66
C ALA A 203 6.01 0.72 10.66
N CYS A 204 6.20 -0.45 11.26
CA CYS A 204 5.13 -1.39 11.54
C CYS A 204 5.17 -1.83 13.00
N ARG A 205 3.99 -1.94 13.60
CA ARG A 205 3.79 -2.52 14.93
C ARG A 205 2.87 -3.73 14.85
N VAL A 206 3.16 -4.72 15.67
CA VAL A 206 2.23 -5.85 15.91
C VAL A 206 1.94 -5.88 17.40
N ASN A 207 0.68 -5.74 17.77
CA ASN A 207 0.22 -5.68 19.17
C ASN A 207 0.94 -4.58 19.98
N GLY A 208 1.26 -3.45 19.34
CA GLY A 208 2.00 -2.33 19.92
C GLY A 208 3.54 -2.47 19.89
N ASP A 209 4.07 -3.66 19.65
CA ASP A 209 5.52 -3.89 19.54
C ASP A 209 6.04 -3.44 18.18
N VAL A 210 7.05 -2.57 18.16
CA VAL A 210 7.70 -2.14 16.92
C VAL A 210 8.43 -3.32 16.28
N ARG A 211 8.08 -3.60 15.02
CA ARG A 211 8.65 -4.67 14.21
C ARG A 211 9.52 -4.13 13.08
N GLN A 212 9.00 -3.16 12.35
CA GLN A 212 9.73 -2.47 11.28
C GLN A 212 9.90 -1.00 11.67
N ASP A 213 11.08 -0.43 11.42
CA ASP A 213 11.37 1.00 11.59
C ASP A 213 12.49 1.39 10.62
N SER A 214 12.18 2.21 9.63
CA SER A 214 13.09 2.59 8.57
C SER A 214 12.70 3.94 7.95
N ASN A 215 13.25 4.23 6.77
CA ASN A 215 12.93 5.42 6.00
C ASN A 215 12.81 5.06 4.51
N THR A 216 11.86 5.67 3.81
CA THR A 216 11.65 5.43 2.37
C THR A 216 12.83 5.89 1.51
N ALA A 217 13.74 6.69 2.05
CA ALA A 217 15.02 7.02 1.40
C ALA A 217 15.95 5.81 1.22
N ASN A 218 15.69 4.69 1.92
CA ASN A 218 16.51 3.46 1.88
C ASN A 218 16.06 2.47 0.79
N LEU A 219 15.12 2.85 -0.08
CA LEU A 219 14.73 2.05 -1.24
C LEU A 219 15.94 1.79 -2.15
N ILE A 220 16.20 0.52 -2.50
CA ILE A 220 17.26 0.12 -3.44
C ILE A 220 16.93 0.66 -4.84
N THR A 221 15.72 0.39 -5.31
CA THR A 221 15.17 0.94 -6.55
C THR A 221 14.21 2.05 -6.20
N GLY A 222 14.57 3.29 -6.53
CA GLY A 222 13.76 4.47 -6.22
C GLY A 222 12.51 4.59 -7.10
N ILE A 223 11.55 5.39 -6.67
CA ILE A 223 10.25 5.59 -7.34
C ILE A 223 10.42 5.98 -8.81
N THR A 224 11.41 6.83 -9.14
CA THR A 224 11.70 7.23 -10.52
C THR A 224 12.04 6.03 -11.39
N ASP A 225 12.94 5.16 -10.92
CA ASP A 225 13.36 3.97 -11.68
C ASP A 225 12.21 2.98 -11.84
N ILE A 226 11.42 2.78 -10.79
CA ILE A 226 10.23 1.91 -10.82
C ILE A 226 9.26 2.34 -11.92
N ILE A 227 8.87 3.62 -11.95
CA ILE A 227 7.88 4.12 -12.92
C ILE A 227 8.44 4.11 -14.33
N VAL A 228 9.70 4.50 -14.53
CA VAL A 228 10.36 4.45 -15.85
C VAL A 228 10.34 3.03 -16.39
N MET A 229 10.85 2.04 -15.62
CA MET A 229 10.94 0.65 -16.05
C MET A 229 9.57 0.03 -16.33
N LEU A 230 8.61 0.18 -15.41
CA LEU A 230 7.27 -0.39 -15.59
C LEU A 230 6.54 0.23 -16.79
N SER A 231 6.66 1.55 -16.98
CA SER A 231 5.98 2.25 -18.08
C SER A 231 6.61 2.04 -19.45
N GLU A 232 7.84 1.52 -19.53
CA GLU A 232 8.51 1.25 -20.80
C GLU A 232 7.75 0.20 -21.64
N GLY A 233 7.27 -0.87 -21.03
CA GLY A 233 6.52 -1.95 -21.69
C GLY A 233 5.01 -1.94 -21.43
N MET A 234 4.57 -1.44 -20.28
CA MET A 234 3.17 -1.46 -19.84
C MET A 234 2.56 -0.06 -19.80
N THR A 235 1.24 0.04 -19.92
CA THR A 235 0.52 1.27 -19.61
C THR A 235 0.03 1.20 -18.18
N LEU A 236 0.57 2.07 -17.31
CA LEU A 236 0.07 2.25 -15.96
C LEU A 236 -1.12 3.21 -16.03
N LYS A 237 -2.32 2.73 -15.74
CA LYS A 237 -3.53 3.54 -15.78
C LYS A 237 -3.59 4.49 -14.59
N ALA A 238 -4.26 5.63 -14.75
CA ALA A 238 -4.64 6.47 -13.62
C ALA A 238 -5.35 5.64 -12.55
N GLY A 239 -4.89 5.72 -11.29
CA GLY A 239 -5.36 4.89 -10.17
C GLY A 239 -4.56 3.59 -9.98
N THR A 240 -3.56 3.28 -10.82
CA THR A 240 -2.64 2.16 -10.54
C THR A 240 -1.89 2.43 -9.24
N VAL A 241 -1.87 1.43 -8.35
CA VAL A 241 -1.11 1.47 -7.10
C VAL A 241 0.17 0.66 -7.27
N ILE A 242 1.30 1.23 -6.84
CA ILE A 242 2.61 0.58 -6.81
C ILE A 242 3.06 0.50 -5.36
N ALA A 243 3.18 -0.71 -4.81
CA ALA A 243 3.79 -1.01 -3.52
C ALA A 243 5.31 -1.11 -3.70
N THR A 244 6.06 -0.27 -2.97
CA THR A 244 7.48 0.00 -3.28
C THR A 244 8.47 -0.93 -2.57
N GLY A 245 7.97 -1.91 -1.84
CA GLY A 245 8.78 -2.82 -1.03
C GLY A 245 8.82 -2.44 0.44
N THR A 246 9.12 -3.42 1.28
CA THR A 246 9.09 -3.33 2.73
C THR A 246 10.49 -3.32 3.34
N PRO A 247 10.72 -2.61 4.47
CA PRO A 247 11.96 -2.69 5.22
C PRO A 247 12.09 -4.00 6.03
N ALA A 248 13.25 -4.21 6.65
CA ALA A 248 13.50 -5.29 7.58
C ALA A 248 12.54 -5.27 8.80
N GLY A 249 12.37 -6.43 9.44
CA GLY A 249 11.54 -6.61 10.63
C GLY A 249 10.23 -7.35 10.36
N VAL A 250 10.10 -7.98 9.18
CA VAL A 250 8.98 -8.88 8.88
C VAL A 250 9.04 -10.15 9.73
N GLY A 251 7.90 -10.82 9.91
CA GLY A 251 7.80 -11.99 10.77
C GLY A 251 8.74 -13.13 10.39
N MET A 252 8.93 -13.38 9.10
CA MET A 252 9.89 -14.40 8.62
C MET A 252 11.36 -14.05 8.95
N GLY A 253 11.68 -12.77 9.09
CA GLY A 253 13.04 -12.29 9.42
C GLY A 253 13.40 -12.38 10.89
N MET A 254 12.44 -12.60 11.76
CA MET A 254 12.62 -12.67 13.22
C MET A 254 13.35 -13.96 13.65
N LYS A 255 13.91 -13.95 14.84
CA LYS A 255 14.64 -15.09 15.40
C LYS A 255 14.08 -15.46 16.78
N PRO A 256 13.27 -16.52 16.90
CA PRO A 256 12.73 -17.37 15.82
C PRO A 256 11.71 -16.61 14.93
N PRO A 257 11.39 -17.09 13.70
CA PRO A 257 10.33 -16.54 12.88
C PRO A 257 9.01 -16.44 13.65
N THR A 258 8.34 -15.30 13.56
CA THR A 258 7.13 -15.02 14.33
C THR A 258 6.06 -14.48 13.40
N PHE A 259 5.05 -15.29 13.14
CA PHE A 259 3.97 -14.99 12.21
C PHE A 259 2.71 -14.49 12.91
N LEU A 260 1.85 -13.83 12.16
CA LEU A 260 0.56 -13.34 12.62
C LEU A 260 -0.42 -14.49 12.88
N LYS A 261 -1.30 -14.30 13.85
CA LYS A 261 -2.35 -15.23 14.22
C LYS A 261 -3.66 -14.48 14.51
N PRO A 262 -4.81 -15.17 14.51
CA PRO A 262 -6.07 -14.56 14.89
C PRO A 262 -5.99 -13.79 16.22
N GLY A 263 -6.55 -12.58 16.22
CA GLY A 263 -6.51 -11.65 17.34
C GLY A 263 -5.34 -10.66 17.33
N ASP A 264 -4.32 -10.87 16.50
CA ASP A 264 -3.22 -9.89 16.38
C ASP A 264 -3.69 -8.60 15.67
N VAL A 265 -3.12 -7.48 16.08
CA VAL A 265 -3.34 -6.15 15.49
C VAL A 265 -2.05 -5.70 14.80
N VAL A 266 -2.16 -5.30 13.54
CA VAL A 266 -1.06 -4.78 12.72
C VAL A 266 -1.31 -3.31 12.44
N GLU A 267 -0.31 -2.47 12.68
CA GLU A 267 -0.34 -1.04 12.42
C GLU A 267 0.85 -0.67 11.52
N CYS A 268 0.56 -0.33 10.27
CA CYS A 268 1.52 0.22 9.32
C CYS A 268 1.44 1.74 9.38
N GLU A 269 2.55 2.41 9.66
CA GLU A 269 2.64 3.86 9.81
C GLU A 269 3.65 4.44 8.82
N ILE A 270 3.24 5.50 8.11
CA ILE A 270 4.16 6.34 7.33
C ILE A 270 3.95 7.79 7.74
N GLU A 271 5.06 8.44 8.10
CA GLU A 271 5.07 9.85 8.49
C GLU A 271 4.41 10.72 7.41
N GLY A 272 3.51 11.59 7.83
CA GLY A 272 2.74 12.47 6.94
C GLY A 272 1.51 11.81 6.29
N ILE A 273 1.40 10.49 6.26
CA ILE A 273 0.21 9.78 5.73
C ILE A 273 -0.72 9.39 6.87
N GLY A 274 -0.20 8.71 7.89
CA GLY A 274 -0.97 8.25 9.04
C GLY A 274 -0.73 6.78 9.37
N VAL A 275 -1.75 6.10 9.88
CA VAL A 275 -1.69 4.71 10.32
C VAL A 275 -2.78 3.90 9.62
N LEU A 276 -2.38 2.84 8.94
CA LEU A 276 -3.25 1.78 8.44
C LEU A 276 -3.26 0.66 9.48
N ARG A 277 -4.37 0.52 10.20
CA ARG A 277 -4.54 -0.46 11.26
C ARG A 277 -5.50 -1.56 10.83
N ASN A 278 -5.09 -2.80 11.01
CA ASN A 278 -5.93 -3.97 10.72
C ASN A 278 -5.81 -5.00 11.85
N TYR A 279 -6.76 -5.92 11.95
CA TYR A 279 -6.71 -7.04 12.88
C TYR A 279 -6.87 -8.35 12.12
N ILE A 280 -6.27 -9.41 12.66
CA ILE A 280 -6.32 -10.74 12.05
C ILE A 280 -7.56 -11.46 12.56
N GLU A 281 -8.39 -11.94 11.65
CA GLU A 281 -9.62 -12.67 11.92
C GLU A 281 -9.54 -14.09 11.35
N ASP A 282 -10.25 -15.03 11.95
CA ASP A 282 -10.24 -16.45 11.52
C ASP A 282 -11.20 -16.71 10.36
#